data_4a44ec8640e263eb14fe90c396333696
#
_entry.id   4a44ec8640e263eb14fe90c396333696
#
_cell.length_a   1.000
_cell.length_b   1.000
_cell.length_c   1.000
_cell.angle_alpha   90.00
_cell.angle_beta   90.00
_cell.angle_gamma   90.00
#
_symmetry.space_group_name_H-M   'P 1'
#
loop_
_entity.id
_entity.type
_entity.pdbx_description
1 polymer ?
#
loop_
_entity_poly.entity_id
_entity_poly.type
_entity_poly.pdbx_seq_one_letter_code
_entity_poly.pdbx_strand_id
1 'polypeptide(L)'
;GNKEAEEKFKEAAEAYSVLSDADKKARYDQFGHAGVEGAGPDFSGGFGNLNDILNDLFGGAFGGGFSGFGGFGGGFGGGQRQQRVYRGRDIRVRVKLTLEEIAKGVEKEISIEKSVPCTECGGKGARNSSDIKTCPACNGTGQVQRVTNSLFGQTVTYSTCQQCGGEGKTITNPCRNCGGTGLVRKRETIRVKIPAGVEAGMQLTIQGEGHAAKNNGINGDLLVVIEEQEHPNLKREGNNLYYTKIISMPDAILGADVEIPC
;
A
#
# COMPACT_ATOMS: atom_id res chain seq x y z
N GLY A 1 -16.77 -13.09 22.51
CA GLY A 1 -16.37 -11.75 22.96
C GLY A 1 -17.02 -11.45 24.30
N ASN A 2 -16.31 -10.82 25.19
CA ASN A 2 -16.80 -10.49 26.51
C ASN A 2 -17.67 -9.22 26.41
N LYS A 3 -18.98 -9.35 26.57
CA LYS A 3 -19.95 -8.24 26.46
C LYS A 3 -19.64 -7.09 27.43
N GLU A 4 -19.22 -7.42 28.65
CA GLU A 4 -18.84 -6.41 29.65
C GLU A 4 -17.60 -5.57 29.21
N ALA A 5 -16.65 -6.19 28.48
CA ALA A 5 -15.50 -5.45 27.95
C ALA A 5 -15.92 -4.53 26.79
N GLU A 6 -16.90 -4.92 26.00
CA GLU A 6 -17.46 -4.11 24.92
C GLU A 6 -18.22 -2.89 25.46
N GLU A 7 -19.01 -3.06 26.50
CA GLU A 7 -19.76 -1.97 27.15
C GLU A 7 -18.78 -0.95 27.78
N LYS A 8 -17.78 -1.42 28.51
CA LYS A 8 -16.74 -0.55 29.10
C LYS A 8 -15.93 0.20 28.05
N PHE A 9 -15.67 -0.45 26.91
CA PHE A 9 -14.96 0.21 25.81
C PHE A 9 -15.82 1.30 25.17
N LYS A 10 -17.13 1.08 24.97
CA LYS A 10 -18.05 2.10 24.44
C LYS A 10 -18.15 3.29 25.39
N GLU A 11 -18.27 3.05 26.68
CA GLU A 11 -18.30 4.09 27.71
C GLU A 11 -17.00 4.91 27.75
N ALA A 12 -15.85 4.25 27.67
CA ALA A 12 -14.55 4.92 27.63
C ALA A 12 -14.36 5.74 26.33
N ALA A 13 -14.82 5.23 25.18
CA ALA A 13 -14.77 5.93 23.91
C ALA A 13 -15.67 7.18 23.88
N GLU A 14 -16.86 7.08 24.47
CA GLU A 14 -17.78 8.20 24.61
C GLU A 14 -17.19 9.29 25.54
N ALA A 15 -16.68 8.90 26.70
CA ALA A 15 -16.01 9.81 27.61
C ALA A 15 -14.83 10.52 26.96
N TYR A 16 -14.00 9.79 26.20
CA TYR A 16 -12.87 10.36 25.47
C TYR A 16 -13.34 11.36 24.41
N SER A 17 -14.43 11.07 23.70
CA SER A 17 -14.97 11.94 22.67
C SER A 17 -15.44 13.30 23.21
N VAL A 18 -15.93 13.31 24.44
CA VAL A 18 -16.37 14.54 25.11
C VAL A 18 -15.19 15.31 25.71
N LEU A 19 -14.23 14.61 26.30
CA LEU A 19 -13.08 15.23 26.97
C LEU A 19 -12.01 15.74 26.00
N SER A 20 -11.91 15.16 24.79
CA SER A 20 -10.92 15.56 23.80
C SER A 20 -11.23 16.88 23.08
N ASP A 21 -12.47 17.32 23.16
CA ASP A 21 -12.95 18.54 22.51
C ASP A 21 -13.41 19.57 23.56
N ALA A 22 -12.73 20.74 23.59
CA ALA A 22 -13.00 21.78 24.56
C ALA A 22 -14.44 22.32 24.52
N ASP A 23 -15.04 22.41 23.33
CA ASP A 23 -16.42 22.89 23.15
C ASP A 23 -17.45 21.87 23.62
N LYS A 24 -17.19 20.58 23.40
CA LYS A 24 -18.05 19.50 23.90
C LYS A 24 -17.96 19.35 25.40
N LYS A 25 -16.76 19.49 25.96
CA LYS A 25 -16.55 19.51 27.40
C LYS A 25 -17.30 20.65 28.07
N ALA A 26 -17.24 21.86 27.50
CA ALA A 26 -17.99 23.01 28.02
C ALA A 26 -19.50 22.81 28.00
N ARG A 27 -20.04 22.16 26.96
CA ARG A 27 -21.48 21.81 26.86
C ARG A 27 -21.85 20.70 27.83
N TYR A 28 -20.99 19.71 27.99
CA TYR A 28 -21.20 18.65 28.97
C TYR A 28 -21.21 19.17 30.41
N ASP A 29 -20.29 20.11 30.73
CA ASP A 29 -20.22 20.75 32.04
C ASP A 29 -21.45 21.62 32.37
N GLN A 30 -22.13 22.16 31.34
CA GLN A 30 -23.35 22.97 31.50
C GLN A 30 -24.65 22.16 31.47
N PHE A 31 -24.77 21.13 30.65
CA PHE A 31 -26.00 20.44 30.35
C PHE A 31 -25.97 18.91 30.60
N GLY A 32 -24.85 18.37 31.11
CA GLY A 32 -24.65 16.95 31.29
C GLY A 32 -24.75 16.14 29.99
N HIS A 33 -25.19 14.89 30.08
CA HIS A 33 -25.38 14.02 28.90
C HIS A 33 -26.36 14.62 27.87
N ALA A 34 -27.38 15.33 28.30
CA ALA A 34 -28.37 15.95 27.42
C ALA A 34 -27.76 17.04 26.49
N GLY A 35 -26.64 17.66 26.88
CA GLY A 35 -25.94 18.65 26.09
C GLY A 35 -25.11 18.05 24.94
N VAL A 36 -24.88 16.75 24.99
CA VAL A 36 -24.10 16.00 24.00
C VAL A 36 -24.99 15.09 23.15
N GLU A 37 -26.09 14.56 23.69
CA GLU A 37 -27.08 13.72 22.99
C GLU A 37 -28.09 14.51 22.12
N GLY A 38 -28.28 15.80 22.39
CA GLY A 38 -29.37 16.61 21.80
C GLY A 38 -29.01 17.48 20.60
N ALA A 39 -27.82 17.42 20.04
CA ALA A 39 -27.47 18.19 18.85
C ALA A 39 -27.95 17.43 17.59
N GLY A 40 -29.08 17.91 17.03
CA GLY A 40 -29.72 17.41 15.81
C GLY A 40 -28.80 17.32 14.58
N PRO A 41 -29.36 17.04 13.38
CA PRO A 41 -28.68 16.48 12.21
C PRO A 41 -27.57 17.33 11.56
N ASP A 42 -27.11 18.41 12.21
CA ASP A 42 -26.09 19.32 11.67
C ASP A 42 -24.65 19.04 12.16
N PHE A 43 -24.42 17.90 12.83
CA PHE A 43 -23.10 17.54 13.36
C PHE A 43 -22.20 16.80 12.35
N SER A 44 -22.22 17.23 11.08
CA SER A 44 -21.47 16.62 9.96
C SER A 44 -20.00 17.09 9.87
N GLY A 45 -19.52 17.91 10.78
CA GLY A 45 -18.23 18.61 10.58
C GLY A 45 -17.00 18.05 11.29
N GLY A 46 -17.11 17.06 12.18
CA GLY A 46 -15.96 16.69 13.00
C GLY A 46 -15.73 15.21 13.30
N PHE A 47 -16.64 14.33 12.92
CA PHE A 47 -16.57 12.89 13.27
C PHE A 47 -16.28 11.93 12.11
N GLY A 48 -15.89 12.44 10.93
CA GLY A 48 -15.52 11.59 9.78
C GLY A 48 -14.47 10.53 10.13
N ASN A 49 -13.53 10.87 10.99
CA ASN A 49 -12.42 9.95 11.30
C ASN A 49 -12.75 8.86 12.33
N LEU A 50 -13.67 9.11 13.28
CA LEU A 50 -13.98 8.10 14.30
C LEU A 50 -14.90 7.01 13.75
N ASN A 51 -15.86 7.37 12.90
CA ASN A 51 -16.74 6.42 12.23
C ASN A 51 -15.98 5.60 11.17
N ASP A 52 -14.98 6.19 10.51
CA ASP A 52 -14.09 5.49 9.59
C ASP A 52 -13.16 4.53 10.36
N ILE A 53 -12.61 4.94 11.50
CA ILE A 53 -11.78 4.08 12.35
C ILE A 53 -12.61 2.96 12.98
N LEU A 54 -13.84 3.26 13.40
CA LEU A 54 -14.75 2.26 13.93
C LEU A 54 -15.19 1.27 12.84
N ASN A 55 -15.46 1.76 11.64
CA ASN A 55 -15.84 0.94 10.49
C ASN A 55 -14.67 0.08 9.98
N ASP A 56 -13.46 0.59 10.04
CA ASP A 56 -12.23 -0.15 9.67
C ASP A 56 -11.88 -1.21 10.72
N LEU A 57 -12.05 -0.90 12.00
CA LEU A 57 -11.80 -1.82 13.11
C LEU A 57 -12.88 -2.89 13.25
N PHE A 58 -14.16 -2.55 13.05
CA PHE A 58 -15.29 -3.49 13.16
C PHE A 58 -15.74 -4.09 11.84
N GLY A 59 -15.56 -3.40 10.71
CA GLY A 59 -15.87 -3.91 9.37
C GLY A 59 -14.94 -5.04 8.93
N GLY A 60 -13.69 -5.05 9.39
CA GLY A 60 -12.71 -6.09 9.09
C GLY A 60 -12.81 -7.35 9.96
N ALA A 61 -13.34 -7.27 11.18
CA ALA A 61 -13.36 -8.39 12.13
C ALA A 61 -14.71 -9.12 12.25
N PHE A 62 -15.81 -8.51 11.78
CA PHE A 62 -17.17 -9.07 11.89
C PHE A 62 -17.94 -9.01 10.56
N GLY A 63 -17.26 -9.31 9.45
CA GLY A 63 -17.82 -9.38 8.12
C GLY A 63 -18.83 -10.52 7.95
N GLY A 64 -20.06 -10.30 8.38
CA GLY A 64 -21.14 -11.25 8.13
C GLY A 64 -22.48 -10.78 8.68
N GLY A 65 -23.20 -9.89 7.98
CA GLY A 65 -24.63 -9.87 8.15
C GLY A 65 -25.32 -8.59 8.60
N PHE A 66 -24.90 -7.40 8.14
CA PHE A 66 -25.80 -6.24 8.27
C PHE A 66 -25.70 -5.30 7.04
N SER A 67 -25.88 -5.85 5.86
CA SER A 67 -26.00 -5.11 4.60
C SER A 67 -27.47 -4.86 4.26
N GLY A 68 -28.16 -4.04 5.04
CA GLY A 68 -29.59 -3.88 4.82
C GLY A 68 -30.23 -2.57 5.27
N PHE A 69 -29.47 -1.52 5.59
CA PHE A 69 -30.11 -0.26 5.92
C PHE A 69 -29.21 0.95 5.64
N GLY A 70 -29.03 1.30 4.38
CA GLY A 70 -28.20 2.44 3.97
C GLY A 70 -28.61 3.06 2.64
N GLY A 71 -29.88 3.11 2.35
CA GLY A 71 -30.40 3.74 1.15
C GLY A 71 -31.27 4.96 1.47
N PHE A 72 -30.70 6.02 2.03
CA PHE A 72 -31.35 7.34 1.96
C PHE A 72 -30.36 8.44 2.39
N GLY A 73 -29.72 9.10 1.43
CA GLY A 73 -28.83 10.22 1.71
C GLY A 73 -28.16 10.71 0.45
N GLY A 74 -28.93 10.97 -0.59
CA GLY A 74 -28.47 11.75 -1.72
C GLY A 74 -28.44 13.22 -1.33
N GLY A 75 -27.34 13.90 -1.57
CA GLY A 75 -27.47 15.33 -1.68
C GLY A 75 -26.26 16.14 -1.24
N PHE A 76 -25.71 16.87 -2.20
CA PHE A 76 -24.98 18.12 -2.01
C PHE A 76 -23.68 18.09 -1.18
N GLY A 77 -22.66 17.46 -1.73
CA GLY A 77 -21.30 17.76 -1.36
C GLY A 77 -20.52 18.13 -2.61
N GLY A 78 -20.12 19.38 -2.76
CA GLY A 78 -19.21 19.82 -3.82
C GLY A 78 -17.97 18.95 -3.83
N GLY A 79 -17.88 18.03 -4.78
CA GLY A 79 -16.80 17.07 -4.90
C GLY A 79 -15.49 17.82 -5.07
N GLN A 80 -14.75 17.95 -4.00
CA GLN A 80 -13.34 18.25 -4.07
C GLN A 80 -12.75 17.15 -4.94
N ARG A 81 -12.31 17.53 -6.15
CA ARG A 81 -11.72 16.61 -7.14
C ARG A 81 -10.54 15.90 -6.46
N GLN A 82 -10.77 14.72 -5.92
CA GLN A 82 -9.69 13.86 -5.46
C GLN A 82 -8.79 13.62 -6.68
N GLN A 83 -7.64 14.25 -6.70
CA GLN A 83 -6.62 13.99 -7.69
C GLN A 83 -6.28 12.51 -7.56
N ARG A 84 -6.52 11.74 -8.62
CA ARG A 84 -6.12 10.33 -8.65
C ARG A 84 -4.62 10.25 -8.44
N VAL A 85 -4.22 9.79 -7.29
CA VAL A 85 -2.82 9.53 -6.99
C VAL A 85 -2.45 8.25 -7.74
N TYR A 86 -1.59 8.38 -8.75
CA TYR A 86 -1.05 7.22 -9.45
C TYR A 86 0.04 6.59 -8.58
N ARG A 87 -0.03 5.28 -8.40
CA ARG A 87 1.01 4.49 -7.74
C ARG A 87 1.76 3.68 -8.79
N GLY A 88 3.09 3.65 -8.69
CA GLY A 88 3.96 2.80 -9.47
C GLY A 88 3.77 1.33 -9.10
N ARG A 89 4.19 0.44 -9.98
CA ARG A 89 4.17 -1.00 -9.71
C ARG A 89 5.36 -1.37 -8.84
N ASP A 90 5.16 -2.32 -7.95
CA ASP A 90 6.25 -2.89 -7.17
C ASP A 90 7.13 -3.80 -8.04
N ILE A 91 8.42 -3.87 -7.69
CA ILE A 91 9.40 -4.74 -8.35
C ILE A 91 9.75 -5.84 -7.35
N ARG A 92 9.70 -7.10 -7.80
CA ARG A 92 10.11 -8.25 -6.99
C ARG A 92 11.41 -8.82 -7.54
N VAL A 93 12.41 -8.93 -6.68
CA VAL A 93 13.74 -9.49 -7.00
C VAL A 93 14.07 -10.59 -6.02
N ARG A 94 14.66 -11.67 -6.51
CA ARG A 94 15.16 -12.77 -5.67
C ARG A 94 16.66 -12.62 -5.50
N VAL A 95 17.12 -12.73 -4.27
CA VAL A 95 18.53 -12.64 -3.91
C VAL A 95 18.97 -13.90 -3.22
N LYS A 96 19.97 -14.55 -3.80
CA LYS A 96 20.57 -15.73 -3.19
C LYS A 96 21.64 -15.34 -2.20
N LEU A 97 21.56 -15.91 -1.00
CA LEU A 97 22.50 -15.68 0.08
C LEU A 97 23.15 -17.00 0.49
N THR A 98 24.44 -16.94 0.78
CA THR A 98 25.16 -18.05 1.42
C THR A 98 24.86 -18.10 2.93
N LEU A 99 25.07 -19.24 3.57
CA LEU A 99 24.89 -19.37 5.02
C LEU A 99 25.75 -18.39 5.82
N GLU A 100 26.96 -18.10 5.35
CA GLU A 100 27.86 -17.13 5.98
C GLU A 100 27.33 -15.70 5.89
N GLU A 101 26.77 -15.32 4.72
CA GLU A 101 26.16 -14.00 4.49
C GLU A 101 24.90 -13.85 5.37
N ILE A 102 24.14 -14.93 5.54
CA ILE A 102 22.96 -14.95 6.40
C ILE A 102 23.36 -14.79 7.87
N ALA A 103 24.44 -15.44 8.30
CA ALA A 103 24.91 -15.37 9.68
C ALA A 103 25.44 -13.98 10.08
N LYS A 104 26.17 -13.33 9.16
CA LYS A 104 26.81 -12.02 9.43
C LYS A 104 25.94 -10.82 9.02
N GLY A 105 24.97 -11.02 8.12
CA GLY A 105 24.33 -9.96 7.37
C GLY A 105 25.24 -9.42 6.27
N VAL A 106 24.65 -8.85 5.25
CA VAL A 106 25.41 -8.38 4.07
C VAL A 106 24.73 -7.18 3.41
N GLU A 107 25.54 -6.31 2.81
CA GLU A 107 25.06 -5.29 1.89
C GLU A 107 25.31 -5.76 0.45
N LYS A 108 24.23 -5.92 -0.32
CA LYS A 108 24.32 -6.33 -1.72
C LYS A 108 23.86 -5.22 -2.65
N GLU A 109 24.58 -5.05 -3.74
CA GLU A 109 24.20 -4.17 -4.84
C GLU A 109 23.37 -4.97 -5.86
N ILE A 110 22.13 -4.56 -6.05
CA ILE A 110 21.18 -5.21 -6.94
C ILE A 110 20.93 -4.28 -8.13
N SER A 111 21.25 -4.75 -9.34
CA SER A 111 20.95 -4.02 -10.56
C SER A 111 19.58 -4.39 -11.07
N ILE A 112 18.68 -3.43 -11.10
CA ILE A 112 17.29 -3.60 -11.55
C ILE A 112 16.97 -2.68 -12.71
N GLU A 113 16.08 -3.12 -13.57
CA GLU A 113 15.51 -2.30 -14.63
C GLU A 113 14.18 -1.75 -14.16
N LYS A 114 14.11 -0.44 -13.92
CA LYS A 114 12.89 0.22 -13.46
C LYS A 114 12.50 1.38 -14.37
N SER A 115 11.20 1.69 -14.36
CA SER A 115 10.68 2.91 -14.98
C SER A 115 11.00 4.08 -14.07
N VAL A 116 11.64 5.12 -14.63
CA VAL A 116 11.95 6.36 -13.93
C VAL A 116 11.30 7.53 -14.66
N PRO A 117 11.05 8.66 -14.01
CA PRO A 117 10.54 9.85 -14.69
C PRO A 117 11.47 10.28 -15.82
N CYS A 118 10.92 10.60 -16.96
CA CYS A 118 11.67 11.11 -18.09
C CYS A 118 12.30 12.45 -17.74
N THR A 119 13.60 12.58 -17.87
CA THR A 119 14.37 13.79 -17.54
C THR A 119 14.06 14.97 -18.46
N GLU A 120 13.72 14.71 -19.74
CA GLU A 120 13.42 15.77 -20.70
C GLU A 120 12.09 16.47 -20.43
N CYS A 121 11.04 15.72 -20.05
CA CYS A 121 9.72 16.28 -19.80
C CYS A 121 9.35 16.34 -18.31
N GLY A 122 10.25 15.94 -17.41
CA GLY A 122 10.00 15.92 -15.97
C GLY A 122 8.81 15.05 -15.56
N GLY A 123 8.60 13.93 -16.24
CA GLY A 123 7.49 13.01 -15.96
C GLY A 123 6.14 13.40 -16.55
N LYS A 124 6.03 14.54 -17.24
CA LYS A 124 4.74 15.07 -17.78
C LYS A 124 4.30 14.40 -19.07
N GLY A 125 5.20 13.78 -19.82
CA GLY A 125 4.91 13.14 -21.10
C GLY A 125 4.81 14.12 -22.30
N ALA A 126 4.64 15.40 -22.08
CA ALA A 126 4.55 16.41 -23.11
C ALA A 126 5.89 17.11 -23.32
N ARG A 127 6.15 17.59 -24.54
CA ARG A 127 7.35 18.36 -24.86
C ARG A 127 7.39 19.69 -24.11
N ASN A 128 6.25 20.39 -24.06
CA ASN A 128 6.07 21.63 -23.31
C ASN A 128 4.82 21.48 -22.41
N SER A 129 4.77 22.23 -21.32
CA SER A 129 3.60 22.22 -20.44
C SER A 129 2.33 22.78 -21.12
N SER A 130 2.47 23.64 -22.14
CA SER A 130 1.39 24.16 -22.97
C SER A 130 0.72 23.12 -23.88
N ASP A 131 1.42 22.02 -24.15
CA ASP A 131 0.90 20.93 -25.00
C ASP A 131 -0.04 19.99 -24.25
N ILE A 132 -0.16 20.15 -22.93
CA ILE A 132 -1.11 19.42 -22.09
C ILE A 132 -2.43 20.18 -22.06
N LYS A 133 -3.46 19.63 -22.69
CA LYS A 133 -4.80 20.21 -22.73
C LYS A 133 -5.79 19.38 -21.94
N THR A 134 -6.81 20.01 -21.39
CA THR A 134 -7.94 19.30 -20.80
C THR A 134 -8.64 18.48 -21.87
N CYS A 135 -8.94 17.22 -21.59
CA CYS A 135 -9.64 16.35 -22.53
C CYS A 135 -11.05 16.89 -22.81
N PRO A 136 -11.41 17.19 -24.08
CA PRO A 136 -12.70 17.75 -24.42
C PRO A 136 -13.86 16.76 -24.25
N ALA A 137 -13.62 15.46 -24.34
CA ALA A 137 -14.66 14.44 -24.23
C ALA A 137 -15.15 14.23 -22.80
N CYS A 138 -14.30 14.50 -21.81
CA CYS A 138 -14.65 14.31 -20.39
C CYS A 138 -14.48 15.60 -19.57
N ASN A 139 -14.13 16.71 -20.19
CA ASN A 139 -13.89 17.99 -19.52
C ASN A 139 -12.96 17.88 -18.30
N GLY A 140 -11.95 17.00 -18.40
CA GLY A 140 -10.96 16.79 -17.35
C GLY A 140 -11.34 15.80 -16.25
N THR A 141 -12.52 15.20 -16.29
CA THR A 141 -12.96 14.23 -15.28
C THR A 141 -12.31 12.85 -15.43
N GLY A 142 -11.82 12.53 -16.64
CA GLY A 142 -11.29 11.20 -16.97
C GLY A 142 -12.36 10.13 -17.13
N GLN A 143 -13.63 10.45 -16.90
CA GLN A 143 -14.77 9.54 -17.04
C GLN A 143 -15.85 10.17 -17.88
N VAL A 144 -16.60 9.34 -18.60
CA VAL A 144 -17.79 9.75 -19.34
C VAL A 144 -19.00 9.06 -18.72
N GLN A 145 -20.05 9.84 -18.54
CA GLN A 145 -21.31 9.37 -18.02
C GLN A 145 -22.13 8.82 -19.17
N ARG A 146 -22.62 7.59 -19.06
CA ARG A 146 -23.61 7.01 -19.95
C ARG A 146 -24.91 6.82 -19.19
N VAL A 147 -25.96 7.42 -19.70
CA VAL A 147 -27.32 7.23 -19.20
C VAL A 147 -27.97 6.15 -20.07
N THR A 148 -28.34 5.04 -19.45
CA THR A 148 -29.08 3.96 -20.12
C THR A 148 -30.48 3.92 -19.56
N ASN A 149 -31.47 4.06 -20.44
CA ASN A 149 -32.89 3.93 -20.07
C ASN A 149 -33.25 2.45 -20.11
N SER A 150 -33.65 1.89 -18.99
CA SER A 150 -34.19 0.53 -18.87
C SER A 150 -35.67 0.59 -18.49
N LEU A 151 -36.38 -0.52 -18.63
CA LEU A 151 -37.81 -0.66 -18.21
C LEU A 151 -38.00 -0.35 -16.71
N PHE A 152 -36.93 -0.38 -15.91
CA PHE A 152 -36.95 -0.12 -14.47
C PHE A 152 -36.40 1.27 -14.08
N GLY A 153 -36.19 2.17 -15.04
CA GLY A 153 -35.70 3.53 -14.80
C GLY A 153 -34.41 3.86 -15.52
N GLN A 154 -33.91 5.07 -15.27
CA GLN A 154 -32.63 5.54 -15.79
C GLN A 154 -31.48 5.04 -14.94
N THR A 155 -30.55 4.31 -15.55
CA THR A 155 -29.29 3.90 -14.90
C THR A 155 -28.16 4.75 -15.45
N VAL A 156 -27.44 5.41 -14.53
CA VAL A 156 -26.26 6.20 -14.85
C VAL A 156 -25.02 5.36 -14.60
N THR A 157 -24.25 5.09 -15.66
CA THR A 157 -23.01 4.33 -15.58
C THR A 157 -21.84 5.23 -15.93
N TYR A 158 -20.80 5.24 -15.10
CA TYR A 158 -19.55 5.95 -15.36
C TYR A 158 -18.56 4.98 -16.01
N SER A 159 -18.03 5.36 -17.17
CA SER A 159 -17.01 4.60 -17.89
C SER A 159 -15.75 5.45 -18.07
N THR A 160 -14.60 4.78 -18.13
CA THR A 160 -13.33 5.47 -18.40
C THR A 160 -13.39 6.17 -19.75
N CYS A 161 -12.98 7.42 -19.83
CA CYS A 161 -12.93 8.19 -21.07
C CYS A 161 -11.93 7.54 -22.03
N GLN A 162 -12.39 7.06 -23.18
CA GLN A 162 -11.55 6.38 -24.16
C GLN A 162 -10.53 7.34 -24.81
N GLN A 163 -10.85 8.62 -24.95
CA GLN A 163 -9.98 9.57 -25.59
C GLN A 163 -8.73 9.90 -24.77
N CYS A 164 -8.83 9.99 -23.46
CA CYS A 164 -7.71 10.28 -22.57
C CYS A 164 -7.28 9.09 -21.70
N GLY A 165 -7.88 7.91 -21.86
CA GLY A 165 -7.56 6.72 -21.06
C GLY A 165 -7.78 6.90 -19.55
N GLY A 166 -8.64 7.84 -19.15
CA GLY A 166 -8.90 8.14 -17.74
C GLY A 166 -8.02 9.25 -17.14
N GLU A 167 -7.07 9.79 -17.88
CA GLU A 167 -6.15 10.83 -17.38
C GLU A 167 -6.77 12.23 -17.28
N GLY A 168 -7.89 12.47 -17.98
CA GLY A 168 -8.57 13.76 -18.02
C GLY A 168 -7.83 14.81 -18.84
N LYS A 169 -6.65 14.48 -19.38
CA LYS A 169 -5.78 15.38 -20.15
C LYS A 169 -5.38 14.69 -21.46
N THR A 170 -5.14 15.49 -22.49
CA THR A 170 -4.63 15.03 -23.78
C THR A 170 -3.33 15.77 -24.10
N ILE A 171 -2.37 15.05 -24.68
CA ILE A 171 -1.07 15.59 -25.06
C ILE A 171 -1.10 15.82 -26.57
N THR A 172 -0.91 17.08 -26.99
CA THR A 172 -0.88 17.44 -28.41
C THR A 172 0.48 17.08 -29.02
N ASN A 173 1.58 17.40 -28.35
CA ASN A 173 2.95 17.11 -28.79
C ASN A 173 3.63 16.21 -27.73
N PRO A 174 3.69 14.88 -27.96
CA PRO A 174 4.33 13.98 -27.02
C PRO A 174 5.85 14.22 -26.97
N CYS A 175 6.43 14.03 -25.80
CA CYS A 175 7.89 14.05 -25.61
C CYS A 175 8.52 12.93 -26.43
N ARG A 176 9.56 13.26 -27.20
CA ARG A 176 10.22 12.30 -28.12
C ARG A 176 10.92 11.17 -27.36
N ASN A 177 11.47 11.45 -26.20
CA ASN A 177 12.24 10.48 -25.41
C ASN A 177 11.35 9.41 -24.78
N CYS A 178 10.19 9.81 -24.24
CA CYS A 178 9.27 8.87 -23.56
C CYS A 178 8.02 8.51 -24.38
N GLY A 179 7.84 9.06 -25.58
CA GLY A 179 6.67 8.80 -26.41
C GLY A 179 5.32 9.19 -25.80
N GLY A 180 5.31 10.17 -24.90
CA GLY A 180 4.09 10.63 -24.25
C GLY A 180 3.82 9.98 -22.89
N THR A 181 4.55 8.94 -22.52
CA THR A 181 4.30 8.20 -21.26
C THR A 181 4.77 8.93 -19.99
N GLY A 182 5.71 9.86 -20.13
CA GLY A 182 6.37 10.52 -19.01
C GLY A 182 7.42 9.64 -18.30
N LEU A 183 7.56 8.37 -18.69
CA LEU A 183 8.44 7.40 -18.06
C LEU A 183 9.41 6.81 -19.08
N VAL A 184 10.64 6.53 -18.63
CA VAL A 184 11.66 5.81 -19.40
C VAL A 184 12.19 4.64 -18.58
N ARG A 185 12.61 3.57 -19.25
CA ARG A 185 13.26 2.45 -18.57
C ARG A 185 14.72 2.77 -18.37
N LYS A 186 15.21 2.55 -17.16
CA LYS A 186 16.59 2.75 -16.79
C LYS A 186 17.03 1.62 -15.86
N ARG A 187 18.27 1.15 -16.06
CA ARG A 187 18.91 0.22 -15.14
C ARG A 187 19.57 1.03 -14.03
N GLU A 188 19.17 0.73 -12.79
CA GLU A 188 19.73 1.37 -11.60
C GLU A 188 20.23 0.30 -10.63
N THR A 189 21.34 0.61 -9.97
CA THR A 189 21.92 -0.25 -8.93
C THR A 189 21.51 0.30 -7.57
N ILE A 190 20.86 -0.55 -6.79
CA ILE A 190 20.35 -0.22 -5.45
C ILE A 190 21.13 -1.02 -4.42
N ARG A 191 21.59 -0.36 -3.38
CA ARG A 191 22.23 -1.00 -2.24
C ARG A 191 21.17 -1.45 -1.25
N VAL A 192 21.17 -2.74 -0.97
CA VAL A 192 20.21 -3.39 -0.07
C VAL A 192 20.98 -3.92 1.13
N LYS A 193 20.64 -3.44 2.32
CA LYS A 193 21.17 -3.94 3.56
C LYS A 193 20.29 -5.08 4.06
N ILE A 194 20.85 -6.27 4.12
CA ILE A 194 20.18 -7.47 4.58
C ILE A 194 20.68 -7.77 6.00
N PRO A 195 19.80 -7.78 7.01
CA PRO A 195 20.19 -8.08 8.39
C PRO A 195 20.65 -9.52 8.55
N ALA A 196 21.39 -9.81 9.61
CA ALA A 196 21.73 -11.16 10.00
C ALA A 196 20.49 -11.96 10.45
N GLY A 197 20.52 -13.27 10.26
CA GLY A 197 19.48 -14.18 10.74
C GLY A 197 18.25 -14.27 9.83
N VAL A 198 18.30 -13.77 8.60
CA VAL A 198 17.19 -13.88 7.65
C VAL A 198 16.97 -15.34 7.25
N GLU A 199 15.73 -15.69 6.91
CA GLU A 199 15.33 -17.03 6.47
C GLU A 199 14.94 -17.03 4.99
N ALA A 200 15.04 -18.20 4.37
CA ALA A 200 14.56 -18.39 3.00
C ALA A 200 13.05 -18.08 2.91
N GLY A 201 12.67 -17.34 1.88
CA GLY A 201 11.29 -16.89 1.69
C GLY A 201 10.94 -15.57 2.40
N MET A 202 11.79 -15.04 3.27
CA MET A 202 11.58 -13.71 3.85
C MET A 202 11.62 -12.65 2.76
N GLN A 203 10.80 -11.62 2.93
CA GLN A 203 10.68 -10.50 2.02
C GLN A 203 11.06 -9.21 2.72
N LEU A 204 12.04 -8.51 2.17
CA LEU A 204 12.43 -7.16 2.58
C LEU A 204 11.79 -6.15 1.63
N THR A 205 11.13 -5.14 2.18
CA THR A 205 10.49 -4.08 1.39
C THR A 205 11.30 -2.79 1.49
N ILE A 206 11.71 -2.28 0.34
CA ILE A 206 12.39 -0.99 0.23
C ILE A 206 11.43 -0.02 -0.43
N GLN A 207 10.97 0.95 0.34
CA GLN A 207 9.95 1.89 -0.08
C GLN A 207 10.45 2.82 -1.18
N GLY A 208 9.60 3.05 -2.19
CA GLY A 208 9.84 4.01 -3.27
C GLY A 208 10.88 3.59 -4.32
N GLU A 209 11.48 2.40 -4.21
CA GLU A 209 12.50 1.89 -5.13
C GLU A 209 11.94 0.99 -6.24
N GLY A 210 10.63 0.90 -6.36
CA GLY A 210 9.93 0.24 -7.45
C GLY A 210 9.84 1.09 -8.72
N HIS A 211 8.89 0.77 -9.58
CA HIS A 211 8.61 1.57 -10.78
C HIS A 211 8.04 2.93 -10.39
N ALA A 212 8.49 3.98 -11.07
CA ALA A 212 7.90 5.30 -10.93
C ALA A 212 6.45 5.29 -11.43
N ALA A 213 5.62 6.09 -10.78
CA ALA A 213 4.25 6.34 -11.21
C ALA A 213 4.18 7.41 -12.30
N LYS A 214 3.12 7.35 -13.11
CA LYS A 214 2.80 8.42 -14.05
C LYS A 214 2.46 9.72 -13.32
N ASN A 215 2.64 10.84 -13.98
CA ASN A 215 2.27 12.17 -13.48
C ASN A 215 2.89 12.51 -12.12
N ASN A 216 4.11 12.11 -11.86
CA ASN A 216 4.82 12.31 -10.59
C ASN A 216 4.02 11.81 -9.37
N GLY A 217 3.34 10.68 -9.52
CA GLY A 217 2.67 10.00 -8.42
C GLY A 217 3.64 9.30 -7.47
N ILE A 218 3.13 8.44 -6.63
CA ILE A 218 3.92 7.69 -5.65
C ILE A 218 4.58 6.50 -6.35
N ASN A 219 5.90 6.35 -6.21
CA ASN A 219 6.60 5.19 -6.73
C ASN A 219 6.13 3.90 -6.03
N GLY A 220 6.28 2.77 -6.70
CA GLY A 220 6.12 1.46 -6.09
C GLY A 220 7.31 1.12 -5.19
N ASP A 221 7.27 -0.06 -4.60
CA ASP A 221 8.28 -0.55 -3.68
C ASP A 221 9.13 -1.65 -4.33
N LEU A 222 10.36 -1.82 -3.85
CA LEU A 222 11.21 -2.94 -4.22
C LEU A 222 11.07 -4.04 -3.16
N LEU A 223 10.60 -5.20 -3.58
CA LEU A 223 10.40 -6.39 -2.77
C LEU A 223 11.56 -7.35 -3.02
N VAL A 224 12.45 -7.47 -2.06
CA VAL A 224 13.61 -8.39 -2.12
C VAL A 224 13.24 -9.67 -1.41
N VAL A 225 13.10 -10.75 -2.17
CA VAL A 225 12.82 -12.09 -1.64
C VAL A 225 14.15 -12.83 -1.46
N ILE A 226 14.37 -13.32 -0.26
CA ILE A 226 15.60 -14.03 0.09
C ILE A 226 15.46 -15.48 -0.30
N GLU A 227 16.45 -15.98 -1.03
CA GLU A 227 16.65 -17.40 -1.33
C GLU A 227 17.96 -17.84 -0.69
N GLU A 228 17.92 -18.92 0.06
CA GLU A 228 19.14 -19.54 0.61
C GLU A 228 19.83 -20.37 -0.48
N GLN A 229 21.13 -20.17 -0.63
CA GLN A 229 21.95 -20.98 -1.52
C GLN A 229 22.34 -22.28 -0.78
N GLU A 230 22.12 -23.40 -1.42
CA GLU A 230 22.52 -24.69 -0.87
C GLU A 230 24.01 -24.72 -0.56
N HIS A 231 24.33 -25.11 0.68
CA HIS A 231 25.71 -25.30 1.10
C HIS A 231 26.11 -26.78 0.87
N PRO A 232 27.32 -27.04 0.36
CA PRO A 232 27.72 -28.41 -0.02
C PRO A 232 27.72 -29.42 1.14
N ASN A 233 27.98 -28.95 2.35
CA ASN A 233 28.17 -29.83 3.51
C ASN A 233 27.16 -29.60 4.65
N LEU A 234 26.54 -28.42 4.68
CA LEU A 234 25.65 -28.01 5.76
C LEU A 234 24.22 -27.85 5.25
N LYS A 235 23.28 -28.39 5.98
CA LYS A 235 21.86 -28.20 5.73
C LYS A 235 21.25 -27.39 6.89
N ARG A 236 20.58 -26.31 6.60
CA ARG A 236 19.90 -25.50 7.60
C ARG A 236 18.43 -25.90 7.70
N GLU A 237 17.93 -26.05 8.91
CA GLU A 237 16.52 -26.20 9.22
C GLU A 237 16.15 -25.24 10.36
N GLY A 238 15.56 -24.11 10.04
CA GLY A 238 15.30 -23.03 10.99
C GLY A 238 16.61 -22.47 11.57
N ASN A 239 16.81 -22.61 12.88
CA ASN A 239 18.00 -22.15 13.58
C ASN A 239 19.10 -23.23 13.74
N ASN A 240 18.83 -24.44 13.27
CA ASN A 240 19.77 -25.56 13.42
C ASN A 240 20.51 -25.81 12.12
N LEU A 241 21.80 -26.17 12.25
CA LEU A 241 22.65 -26.64 11.16
C LEU A 241 22.90 -28.14 11.31
N TYR A 242 22.70 -28.87 10.25
CA TYR A 242 22.93 -30.30 10.18
C TYR A 242 24.14 -30.55 9.28
N TYR A 243 25.05 -31.39 9.80
CA TYR A 243 26.21 -31.86 9.10
C TYR A 243 26.26 -33.41 9.15
N THR A 244 26.50 -34.03 8.02
CA THR A 244 26.62 -35.47 7.94
C THR A 244 28.07 -35.84 7.71
N LYS A 245 28.69 -36.50 8.68
CA LYS A 245 30.06 -36.99 8.59
C LYS A 245 30.05 -38.53 8.59
N ILE A 246 30.75 -39.09 7.62
CA ILE A 246 30.99 -40.55 7.58
C ILE A 246 32.27 -40.84 8.37
N ILE A 247 32.16 -41.61 9.40
CA ILE A 247 33.28 -42.06 10.24
C ILE A 247 33.49 -43.55 10.11
N SER A 248 34.71 -44.01 10.37
CA SER A 248 35.01 -45.46 10.37
C SER A 248 34.43 -46.18 11.60
N MET A 249 34.13 -47.45 11.48
CA MET A 249 33.60 -48.25 12.58
C MET A 249 34.51 -48.29 13.84
N PRO A 250 35.84 -48.43 13.69
CA PRO A 250 36.74 -48.33 14.82
C PRO A 250 36.67 -46.97 15.54
N ASP A 251 36.62 -45.88 14.78
CA ASP A 251 36.53 -44.53 15.35
C ASP A 251 35.21 -44.32 16.10
N ALA A 252 34.12 -44.92 15.61
CA ALA A 252 32.82 -44.87 16.30
C ALA A 252 32.82 -45.62 17.63
N ILE A 253 33.59 -46.70 17.74
CA ILE A 253 33.68 -47.55 18.96
C ILE A 253 34.66 -46.96 19.96
N LEU A 254 35.85 -46.54 19.50
CA LEU A 254 36.93 -46.09 20.36
C LEU A 254 36.84 -44.59 20.72
N GLY A 255 36.02 -43.84 20.00
CA GLY A 255 35.97 -42.41 20.06
C GLY A 255 37.03 -41.76 19.15
N ALA A 256 36.68 -40.69 18.50
CA ALA A 256 37.59 -39.89 17.66
C ALA A 256 37.22 -38.44 17.70
N ASP A 257 38.22 -37.57 17.53
CA ASP A 257 38.01 -36.13 17.32
C ASP A 257 37.64 -35.93 15.85
N VAL A 258 36.51 -35.25 15.61
CA VAL A 258 35.97 -35.00 14.29
C VAL A 258 35.97 -33.51 14.01
N GLU A 259 36.70 -33.08 12.99
CA GLU A 259 36.64 -31.71 12.51
C GLU A 259 35.35 -31.49 11.71
N ILE A 260 34.62 -30.47 12.10
CA ILE A 260 33.39 -29.99 11.43
C ILE A 260 33.69 -28.63 10.81
N PRO A 261 33.40 -28.44 9.51
CA PRO A 261 33.54 -27.12 8.88
C PRO A 261 32.54 -26.15 9.50
N CYS A 262 32.99 -25.02 9.98
CA CYS A 262 32.18 -23.92 10.52
C CYS A 262 32.24 -22.71 9.60
#